data_3b4a054d0f3054c5afacaac7528da31f
#
_entry.id   3b4a054d0f3054c5afacaac7528da31f
#
_cell.length_a   1.000
_cell.length_b   1.000
_cell.length_c   1.000
_cell.angle_alpha   90.00
_cell.angle_beta   90.00
_cell.angle_gamma   90.00
#
_symmetry.space_group_name_H-M   'P 1'
#
loop_
_entity.id
_entity.type
_entity.pdbx_description
1 polymer ?
#
loop_
_entity_poly.entity_id
_entity_poly.type
_entity_poly.pdbx_seq_one_letter_code
_entity_poly.pdbx_strand_id
1 'polypeptide(L)'
;TDVVLCYMSDRVEQKMLQDIKNRLKKIDIDALTMNQESLAECLYQHKWYNPFPKFKFTERPDTTAASILEGSIVILVDTSPSAMILPTSVFDIIEDADDYYFPPVTGTYLRLSRIAINILAVLLTPTFLLLFMHPEWIPECLSFIEITDPINIPIFMQFLILEFAIDGLRLASLNTPSMFSTPLSVVAGIVLGDYTVSSG
;
A
#
# COMPACT_ATOMS: atom_id res chain seq x y z
N THR A 1 19.61 -20.00 10.46
CA THR A 1 18.26 -19.41 10.51
C THR A 1 17.26 -20.45 10.07
N ASP A 2 16.33 -20.81 10.94
CA ASP A 2 15.31 -21.79 10.62
C ASP A 2 14.15 -21.13 9.86
N VAL A 3 13.62 -21.83 8.86
CA VAL A 3 12.49 -21.39 8.06
C VAL A 3 11.39 -22.44 8.09
N VAL A 4 10.20 -22.05 8.51
CA VAL A 4 9.05 -22.94 8.62
C VAL A 4 7.98 -22.53 7.62
N LEU A 5 7.47 -23.52 6.87
CA LEU A 5 6.34 -23.36 5.96
C LEU A 5 5.06 -23.90 6.61
N CYS A 6 4.08 -23.00 6.80
CA CYS A 6 2.75 -23.33 7.28
C CYS A 6 1.75 -23.23 6.14
N TYR A 7 0.98 -24.30 5.91
CA TYR A 7 -0.03 -24.34 4.86
C TYR A 7 -1.07 -25.43 5.12
N MET A 8 -2.23 -25.32 4.50
CA MET A 8 -3.27 -26.34 4.52
C MET A 8 -3.15 -27.21 3.28
N SER A 9 -2.92 -28.53 3.46
CA SER A 9 -2.60 -29.45 2.35
C SER A 9 -3.74 -29.66 1.35
N ASP A 10 -4.99 -29.46 1.80
CA ASP A 10 -6.22 -29.62 1.02
C ASP A 10 -6.63 -28.34 0.26
N ARG A 11 -6.08 -27.18 0.64
CA ARG A 11 -6.46 -25.87 0.07
C ARG A 11 -5.33 -25.16 -0.69
N VAL A 12 -4.09 -25.50 -0.37
CA VAL A 12 -2.92 -24.86 -0.99
C VAL A 12 -2.77 -25.25 -2.45
N GLU A 13 -2.38 -24.32 -3.29
CA GLU A 13 -1.99 -24.58 -4.67
C GLU A 13 -0.67 -25.36 -4.71
N GLN A 14 -0.74 -26.63 -5.09
CA GLN A 14 0.40 -27.55 -5.05
C GLN A 14 1.57 -27.12 -5.94
N LYS A 15 1.29 -26.47 -7.07
CA LYS A 15 2.34 -25.97 -7.98
C LYS A 15 3.16 -24.86 -7.30
N MET A 16 2.48 -23.92 -6.67
CA MET A 16 3.12 -22.83 -5.93
C MET A 16 3.93 -23.37 -4.74
N LEU A 17 3.37 -24.29 -3.99
CA LEU A 17 4.04 -24.92 -2.86
C LEU A 17 5.34 -25.62 -3.29
N GLN A 18 5.33 -26.36 -4.39
CA GLN A 18 6.50 -27.03 -4.93
C GLN A 18 7.55 -26.01 -5.44
N ASP A 19 7.11 -24.94 -6.10
CA ASP A 19 8.01 -23.87 -6.56
C ASP A 19 8.74 -23.21 -5.38
N ILE A 20 8.00 -22.86 -4.33
CA ILE A 20 8.57 -22.27 -3.10
C ILE A 20 9.56 -23.24 -2.44
N LYS A 21 9.19 -24.51 -2.27
CA LYS A 21 10.08 -25.53 -1.71
C LYS A 21 11.36 -25.70 -2.52
N ASN A 22 11.24 -25.66 -3.85
CA ASN A 22 12.40 -25.78 -4.74
C ASN A 22 13.28 -24.53 -4.68
N ARG A 23 12.70 -23.34 -4.56
CA ARG A 23 13.46 -22.09 -4.42
C ARG A 23 14.19 -22.04 -3.08
N LEU A 24 13.49 -22.38 -1.97
CA LEU A 24 14.12 -22.45 -0.64
C LEU A 24 15.33 -23.40 -0.61
N LYS A 25 15.24 -24.56 -1.27
CA LYS A 25 16.35 -25.52 -1.36
C LYS A 25 17.55 -25.01 -2.18
N LYS A 26 17.32 -24.06 -3.07
CA LYS A 26 18.37 -23.49 -3.93
C LYS A 26 19.07 -22.28 -3.30
N ILE A 27 18.58 -21.81 -2.18
CA ILE A 27 19.20 -20.68 -1.48
C ILE A 27 20.50 -21.19 -0.85
N ASP A 28 21.62 -20.66 -1.33
CA ASP A 28 22.96 -20.92 -0.82
C ASP A 28 23.61 -19.55 -0.51
N ILE A 29 23.39 -19.09 0.71
CA ILE A 29 23.89 -17.80 1.21
C ILE A 29 24.49 -17.99 2.59
N ASP A 30 25.62 -17.36 2.84
CA ASP A 30 26.36 -17.47 4.08
C ASP A 30 25.63 -16.85 5.29
N ALA A 31 24.84 -15.78 5.05
CA ALA A 31 24.10 -15.10 6.11
C ALA A 31 22.87 -14.37 5.57
N LEU A 32 21.76 -14.40 6.34
CA LEU A 32 20.59 -13.56 6.15
C LEU A 32 20.74 -12.29 7.00
N THR A 33 21.16 -11.20 6.40
CA THR A 33 21.42 -9.94 7.13
C THR A 33 20.15 -9.28 7.65
N MET A 34 19.06 -9.36 6.91
CA MET A 34 17.75 -8.81 7.25
C MET A 34 16.67 -9.91 7.30
N ASN A 35 17.03 -11.09 7.79
CA ASN A 35 16.16 -12.25 8.00
C ASN A 35 15.08 -12.43 6.89
N GLN A 36 13.84 -12.02 7.17
CA GLN A 36 12.72 -12.19 6.26
C GLN A 36 12.84 -11.41 4.94
N GLU A 37 13.37 -10.18 4.96
CA GLU A 37 13.55 -9.37 3.75
C GLU A 37 14.59 -10.01 2.82
N SER A 38 15.72 -10.44 3.37
CA SER A 38 16.74 -11.15 2.60
C SER A 38 16.21 -12.47 2.04
N LEU A 39 15.37 -13.18 2.79
CA LEU A 39 14.70 -14.38 2.31
C LEU A 39 13.71 -14.06 1.17
N ALA A 40 12.93 -12.98 1.29
CA ALA A 40 12.00 -12.54 0.25
C ALA A 40 12.73 -12.23 -1.07
N GLU A 41 13.86 -11.54 -1.01
CA GLU A 41 14.70 -11.25 -2.18
C GLU A 41 15.27 -12.51 -2.81
N CYS A 42 15.71 -13.48 -1.99
CA CYS A 42 16.21 -14.76 -2.48
C CYS A 42 15.11 -15.60 -3.15
N LEU A 43 13.89 -15.55 -2.63
CA LEU A 43 12.76 -16.30 -3.19
C LEU A 43 12.26 -15.70 -4.51
N TYR A 44 12.17 -14.39 -4.59
CA TYR A 44 11.66 -13.68 -5.78
C TYR A 44 12.50 -12.44 -6.07
N GLN A 45 13.23 -12.48 -7.18
CA GLN A 45 13.96 -11.31 -7.65
C GLN A 45 13.00 -10.16 -7.94
N HIS A 46 13.29 -9.00 -7.38
CA HIS A 46 12.53 -7.78 -7.59
C HIS A 46 12.70 -7.32 -9.05
N LYS A 47 11.57 -7.18 -9.76
CA LYS A 47 11.58 -6.62 -11.12
C LYS A 47 11.28 -5.13 -11.01
N TRP A 48 12.17 -4.27 -11.48
CA TRP A 48 12.09 -2.81 -11.37
C TRP A 48 10.79 -2.20 -11.91
N TYR A 49 10.12 -2.88 -12.87
CA TYR A 49 8.87 -2.42 -13.47
C TYR A 49 7.61 -2.93 -12.76
N ASN A 50 7.75 -3.77 -11.75
CA ASN A 50 6.62 -4.30 -11.00
C ASN A 50 6.57 -3.69 -9.59
N PRO A 51 5.69 -2.71 -9.36
CA PRO A 51 5.57 -2.04 -8.06
C PRO A 51 4.84 -2.89 -7.01
N PHE A 52 4.20 -4.00 -7.42
CA PHE A 52 3.40 -4.80 -6.50
C PHE A 52 4.25 -5.77 -5.69
N PRO A 53 4.09 -5.79 -4.35
CA PRO A 53 4.79 -6.73 -3.50
C PRO A 53 4.33 -8.18 -3.80
N LYS A 54 5.24 -9.11 -3.62
CA LYS A 54 4.99 -10.55 -3.78
C LYS A 54 4.54 -11.21 -2.48
N PHE A 55 4.84 -10.57 -1.37
CA PHE A 55 4.57 -11.04 -0.03
C PHE A 55 3.76 -9.98 0.73
N LYS A 56 2.82 -10.45 1.56
CA LYS A 56 2.18 -9.66 2.59
C LYS A 56 2.86 -10.01 3.92
N PHE A 57 3.27 -8.99 4.66
CA PHE A 57 3.85 -9.17 5.98
C PHE A 57 2.81 -8.84 7.04
N THR A 58 2.74 -9.64 8.09
CA THR A 58 1.85 -9.40 9.21
C THR A 58 2.46 -9.89 10.52
N GLU A 59 2.29 -9.11 11.57
CA GLU A 59 2.67 -9.47 12.93
C GLU A 59 1.47 -10.08 13.69
N ARG A 60 0.30 -10.13 13.07
CA ARG A 60 -0.94 -10.61 13.67
C ARG A 60 -1.11 -12.11 13.43
N PRO A 61 -1.15 -12.93 14.48
CA PRO A 61 -1.31 -14.39 14.34
C PRO A 61 -2.72 -14.78 13.86
N ASP A 62 -3.75 -13.99 14.17
CA ASP A 62 -5.12 -14.18 13.72
C ASP A 62 -5.24 -14.04 12.19
N THR A 63 -4.65 -12.99 11.62
CA THR A 63 -4.58 -12.77 10.17
C THR A 63 -3.81 -13.89 9.48
N THR A 64 -2.70 -14.31 10.09
CA THR A 64 -1.89 -15.42 9.59
C THR A 64 -2.69 -16.73 9.54
N ALA A 65 -3.43 -17.04 10.61
CA ALA A 65 -4.27 -18.22 10.69
C ALA A 65 -5.41 -18.18 9.66
N ALA A 66 -6.08 -17.04 9.50
CA ALA A 66 -7.13 -16.84 8.50
C ALA A 66 -6.59 -17.08 7.08
N SER A 67 -5.44 -16.53 6.73
CA SER A 67 -4.81 -16.70 5.43
C SER A 67 -4.45 -18.16 5.14
N ILE A 68 -3.97 -18.92 6.14
CA ILE A 68 -3.73 -20.37 5.99
C ILE A 68 -5.03 -21.11 5.68
N LEU A 69 -6.13 -20.75 6.36
CA LEU A 69 -7.44 -21.36 6.11
C LEU A 69 -8.00 -21.04 4.72
N GLU A 70 -7.62 -19.89 4.15
CA GLU A 70 -7.97 -19.49 2.78
C GLU A 70 -7.12 -20.19 1.70
N GLY A 71 -6.05 -20.91 2.10
CA GLY A 71 -5.18 -21.65 1.19
C GLY A 71 -3.86 -20.95 0.89
N SER A 72 -3.55 -19.86 1.58
CA SER A 72 -2.26 -19.20 1.46
C SER A 72 -1.13 -20.01 2.10
N ILE A 73 0.08 -19.76 1.65
CA ILE A 73 1.31 -20.31 2.23
C ILE A 73 1.91 -19.25 3.13
N VAL A 74 2.21 -19.63 4.34
CA VAL A 74 2.86 -18.74 5.31
C VAL A 74 4.29 -19.21 5.55
N ILE A 75 5.23 -18.29 5.50
CA ILE A 75 6.63 -18.52 5.81
C ILE A 75 6.96 -17.81 7.11
N LEU A 76 7.42 -18.57 8.09
CA LEU A 76 7.94 -18.05 9.35
C LEU A 76 9.46 -18.18 9.33
N VAL A 77 10.14 -17.09 9.63
CA VAL A 77 11.59 -17.01 9.66
C VAL A 77 12.03 -16.76 11.10
N ASP A 78 12.97 -17.55 11.56
CA ASP A 78 13.53 -17.39 12.90
C ASP A 78 14.06 -15.96 13.11
N THR A 79 13.88 -15.43 14.31
CA THR A 79 14.26 -14.07 14.71
C THR A 79 13.56 -12.93 13.96
N SER A 80 12.49 -13.23 13.21
CA SER A 80 11.68 -12.22 12.52
C SER A 80 10.37 -11.98 13.24
N PRO A 81 9.95 -10.70 13.40
CA PRO A 81 8.74 -10.36 14.14
C PRO A 81 7.45 -10.67 13.37
N SER A 82 7.52 -10.79 12.04
CA SER A 82 6.33 -10.93 11.20
C SER A 82 6.35 -12.20 10.35
N ALA A 83 5.16 -12.67 10.02
CA ALA A 83 4.93 -13.76 9.07
C ALA A 83 4.85 -13.23 7.64
N MET A 84 5.39 -14.00 6.68
CA MET A 84 5.31 -13.73 5.25
C MET A 84 4.18 -14.57 4.65
N ILE A 85 3.20 -13.95 4.03
CA ILE A 85 2.04 -14.61 3.41
C ILE A 85 2.14 -14.51 1.89
N LEU A 86 1.86 -15.60 1.19
CA LEU A 86 1.77 -15.67 -0.26
C LEU A 86 0.73 -16.73 -0.73
N PRO A 87 0.15 -16.55 -1.92
CA PRO A 87 0.32 -15.41 -2.83
C PRO A 87 -0.28 -14.14 -2.25
N THR A 88 0.15 -12.98 -2.73
CA THR A 88 -0.43 -11.69 -2.36
C THR A 88 -1.06 -11.06 -3.60
N SER A 89 -2.31 -10.68 -3.51
CA SER A 89 -3.02 -9.89 -4.51
C SER A 89 -3.07 -8.40 -4.11
N VAL A 90 -3.41 -7.54 -5.05
CA VAL A 90 -3.63 -6.11 -4.75
C VAL A 90 -4.76 -5.93 -3.74
N PHE A 91 -5.79 -6.78 -3.80
CA PHE A 91 -6.92 -6.74 -2.88
C PHE A 91 -6.50 -7.09 -1.44
N ASP A 92 -5.58 -8.05 -1.26
CA ASP A 92 -5.08 -8.44 0.07
C ASP A 92 -4.31 -7.32 0.77
N ILE A 93 -3.77 -6.36 -0.01
CA ILE A 93 -3.07 -5.19 0.53
C ILE A 93 -4.07 -4.13 1.01
N ILE A 94 -5.22 -4.03 0.35
CA ILE A 94 -6.28 -3.06 0.66
C ILE A 94 -7.12 -3.54 1.85
N GLU A 95 -7.23 -4.85 2.04
CA GLU A 95 -7.98 -5.44 3.15
C GLU A 95 -7.28 -5.22 4.50
N ASP A 96 -8.09 -4.88 5.50
CA ASP A 96 -7.66 -4.81 6.89
C ASP A 96 -8.11 -6.05 7.64
N ALA A 97 -7.26 -6.56 8.51
CA ALA A 97 -7.58 -7.71 9.35
C ALA A 97 -8.78 -7.46 10.26
N ASP A 98 -9.01 -6.22 10.66
CA ASP A 98 -10.12 -5.84 11.53
C ASP A 98 -11.48 -5.99 10.84
N ASP A 99 -11.52 -6.01 9.50
CA ASP A 99 -12.77 -6.20 8.75
C ASP A 99 -13.43 -7.57 9.03
N TYR A 100 -12.66 -8.56 9.44
CA TYR A 100 -13.19 -9.89 9.79
C TYR A 100 -13.92 -9.92 11.14
N TYR A 101 -13.67 -8.94 12.00
CA TYR A 101 -14.32 -8.84 13.32
C TYR A 101 -15.64 -8.07 13.31
N PHE A 102 -15.92 -7.34 12.22
CA PHE A 102 -17.16 -6.60 12.07
C PHE A 102 -18.32 -7.49 11.58
N PRO A 103 -19.58 -7.12 11.88
CA PRO A 103 -20.73 -7.76 11.26
C PRO A 103 -20.62 -7.75 9.73
N PRO A 104 -21.12 -8.78 9.02
CA PRO A 104 -20.93 -8.93 7.57
C PRO A 104 -21.29 -7.69 6.75
N VAL A 105 -22.35 -6.99 7.12
CA VAL A 105 -22.81 -5.76 6.43
C VAL A 105 -21.78 -4.64 6.59
N THR A 106 -21.29 -4.43 7.82
CA THR A 106 -20.30 -3.38 8.12
C THR A 106 -18.97 -3.70 7.47
N GLY A 107 -18.48 -4.94 7.55
CA GLY A 107 -17.24 -5.36 6.92
C GLY A 107 -17.29 -5.20 5.39
N THR A 108 -18.40 -5.59 4.75
CA THR A 108 -18.58 -5.39 3.30
C THR A 108 -18.59 -3.92 2.92
N TYR A 109 -19.28 -3.08 3.69
CA TYR A 109 -19.28 -1.64 3.47
C TYR A 109 -17.86 -1.03 3.55
N LEU A 110 -17.10 -1.39 4.58
CA LEU A 110 -15.73 -0.90 4.76
C LEU A 110 -14.80 -1.32 3.61
N ARG A 111 -14.89 -2.58 3.17
CA ARG A 111 -14.11 -3.06 2.01
C ARG A 111 -14.47 -2.32 0.73
N LEU A 112 -15.76 -2.16 0.42
CA LEU A 112 -16.20 -1.41 -0.76
C LEU A 112 -15.76 0.05 -0.69
N SER A 113 -15.86 0.68 0.48
CA SER A 113 -15.42 2.06 0.69
C SER A 113 -13.91 2.21 0.44
N ARG A 114 -13.08 1.29 0.95
CA ARG A 114 -11.63 1.32 0.70
C ARG A 114 -11.29 1.15 -0.77
N ILE A 115 -11.94 0.20 -1.45
CA ILE A 115 -11.74 0.00 -2.90
C ILE A 115 -12.15 1.26 -3.66
N ALA A 116 -13.32 1.84 -3.35
CA ALA A 116 -13.79 3.06 -4.00
C ALA A 116 -12.85 4.25 -3.75
N ILE A 117 -12.37 4.43 -2.52
CA ILE A 117 -11.40 5.49 -2.17
C ILE A 117 -10.09 5.29 -2.92
N ASN A 118 -9.56 4.07 -3.02
CA ASN A 118 -8.32 3.81 -3.75
C ASN A 118 -8.47 4.09 -5.25
N ILE A 119 -9.58 3.66 -5.85
CA ILE A 119 -9.87 3.96 -7.25
C ILE A 119 -10.00 5.47 -7.47
N LEU A 120 -10.74 6.15 -6.59
CA LEU A 120 -10.93 7.59 -6.65
C LEU A 120 -9.59 8.33 -6.50
N ALA A 121 -8.76 7.94 -5.55
CA ALA A 121 -7.44 8.55 -5.31
C ALA A 121 -6.54 8.47 -6.55
N VAL A 122 -6.55 7.35 -7.27
CA VAL A 122 -5.76 7.18 -8.49
C VAL A 122 -6.33 7.96 -9.67
N LEU A 123 -7.66 8.03 -9.80
CA LEU A 123 -8.32 8.62 -10.97
C LEU A 123 -8.61 10.11 -10.80
N LEU A 124 -8.76 10.62 -9.58
CA LEU A 124 -9.21 12.00 -9.33
C LEU A 124 -8.23 13.03 -9.92
N THR A 125 -6.96 12.92 -9.60
CA THR A 125 -5.93 13.86 -10.04
C THR A 125 -5.77 13.89 -11.58
N PRO A 126 -5.58 12.76 -12.28
CA PRO A 126 -5.47 12.81 -13.72
C PRO A 126 -6.77 13.24 -14.41
N THR A 127 -7.95 12.89 -13.87
CA THR A 127 -9.22 13.34 -14.42
C THR A 127 -9.39 14.84 -14.26
N PHE A 128 -9.05 15.39 -13.11
CA PHE A 128 -9.07 16.83 -12.86
C PHE A 128 -8.14 17.58 -13.84
N LEU A 129 -6.90 17.11 -14.00
CA LEU A 129 -5.94 17.71 -14.92
C LEU A 129 -6.43 17.62 -16.38
N LEU A 130 -7.06 16.52 -16.76
CA LEU A 130 -7.62 16.34 -18.09
C LEU A 130 -8.77 17.35 -18.35
N LEU A 131 -9.69 17.48 -17.40
CA LEU A 131 -10.79 18.46 -17.49
C LEU A 131 -10.29 19.90 -17.50
N PHE A 132 -9.25 20.19 -16.74
CA PHE A 132 -8.62 21.50 -16.74
C PHE A 132 -7.97 21.85 -18.11
N MET A 133 -7.36 20.86 -18.77
CA MET A 133 -6.79 21.05 -20.12
C MET A 133 -7.87 21.17 -21.21
N HIS A 134 -9.06 20.64 -20.97
CA HIS A 134 -10.19 20.63 -21.91
C HIS A 134 -11.47 21.15 -21.25
N PRO A 135 -11.58 22.48 -21.02
CA PRO A 135 -12.75 23.08 -20.35
C PRO A 135 -14.08 22.75 -21.05
N GLU A 136 -14.05 22.53 -22.37
CA GLU A 136 -15.20 22.14 -23.18
C GLU A 136 -15.84 20.78 -22.80
N TRP A 137 -15.12 19.94 -22.03
CA TRP A 137 -15.59 18.65 -21.55
C TRP A 137 -16.22 18.73 -20.16
N ILE A 138 -16.15 19.89 -19.53
CA ILE A 138 -16.70 20.09 -18.19
C ILE A 138 -18.21 20.16 -18.29
N PRO A 139 -18.97 19.21 -17.69
CA PRO A 139 -20.42 19.31 -17.63
C PRO A 139 -20.87 20.47 -16.74
N GLU A 140 -22.02 21.05 -17.04
CA GLU A 140 -22.54 22.23 -16.31
C GLU A 140 -22.63 22.02 -14.78
N CYS A 141 -22.86 20.78 -14.33
CA CYS A 141 -22.89 20.46 -12.88
C CYS A 141 -21.51 20.53 -12.22
N LEU A 142 -20.41 20.54 -12.98
CA LEU A 142 -19.04 20.65 -12.51
C LEU A 142 -18.38 21.97 -12.88
N SER A 143 -19.14 22.97 -13.31
CA SER A 143 -18.63 24.29 -13.69
C SER A 143 -17.82 24.99 -12.60
N PHE A 144 -18.04 24.63 -11.32
CA PHE A 144 -17.26 25.13 -10.20
C PHE A 144 -15.78 24.70 -10.21
N ILE A 145 -15.41 23.73 -11.06
CA ILE A 145 -14.01 23.26 -11.23
C ILE A 145 -13.25 24.20 -12.18
N GLU A 146 -13.98 25.00 -12.98
CA GLU A 146 -13.36 25.90 -13.94
C GLU A 146 -12.65 27.05 -13.21
N ILE A 147 -11.33 27.12 -13.39
CA ILE A 147 -10.51 28.13 -12.79
C ILE A 147 -10.52 29.35 -13.70
N THR A 148 -11.11 30.44 -13.23
CA THR A 148 -11.27 31.69 -14.00
C THR A 148 -10.17 32.72 -13.68
N ASP A 149 -9.49 32.54 -12.55
CA ASP A 149 -8.45 33.49 -12.11
C ASP A 149 -7.09 33.20 -12.77
N PRO A 150 -6.26 34.22 -12.99
CA PRO A 150 -4.94 34.05 -13.56
C PRO A 150 -4.03 33.26 -12.62
N ILE A 151 -3.55 32.12 -13.09
CA ILE A 151 -2.70 31.22 -12.31
C ILE A 151 -1.23 31.58 -12.54
N ASN A 152 -0.49 31.88 -11.49
CA ASN A 152 0.93 32.22 -11.55
C ASN A 152 1.83 30.99 -11.81
N ILE A 153 1.43 29.84 -11.27
CA ILE A 153 2.17 28.58 -11.39
C ILE A 153 1.26 27.58 -12.12
N PRO A 154 1.72 26.88 -13.15
CA PRO A 154 0.93 25.85 -13.81
C PRO A 154 0.38 24.83 -12.81
N ILE A 155 -0.90 24.49 -12.91
CA ILE A 155 -1.59 23.58 -11.98
C ILE A 155 -0.85 22.24 -11.82
N PHE A 156 -0.32 21.69 -12.91
CA PHE A 156 0.49 20.48 -12.84
C PHE A 156 1.69 20.63 -11.88
N MET A 157 2.37 21.79 -11.91
CA MET A 157 3.49 22.06 -10.99
C MET A 157 3.02 22.24 -9.55
N GLN A 158 1.85 22.83 -9.33
CA GLN A 158 1.27 22.94 -7.99
C GLN A 158 0.99 21.57 -7.39
N PHE A 159 0.38 20.65 -8.16
CA PHE A 159 0.17 19.27 -7.72
C PHE A 159 1.48 18.54 -7.43
N LEU A 160 2.48 18.70 -8.30
CA LEU A 160 3.78 18.06 -8.12
C LEU A 160 4.48 18.55 -6.82
N ILE A 161 4.44 19.84 -6.56
CA ILE A 161 5.02 20.44 -5.34
C ILE A 161 4.28 19.91 -4.10
N LEU A 162 2.95 19.88 -4.14
CA LEU A 162 2.14 19.36 -3.04
C LEU A 162 2.42 17.87 -2.77
N GLU A 163 2.50 17.06 -3.81
CA GLU A 163 2.81 15.63 -3.70
C GLU A 163 4.18 15.41 -3.05
N PHE A 164 5.22 16.10 -3.53
CA PHE A 164 6.55 16.02 -2.91
C PHE A 164 6.57 16.53 -1.47
N ALA A 165 5.79 17.57 -1.17
CA ALA A 165 5.68 18.09 0.20
C ALA A 165 5.02 17.05 1.13
N ILE A 166 3.93 16.42 0.70
CA ILE A 166 3.24 15.39 1.45
C ILE A 166 4.14 14.16 1.66
N ASP A 167 4.81 13.70 0.61
CA ASP A 167 5.75 12.57 0.69
C ASP A 167 6.94 12.90 1.60
N GLY A 168 7.48 14.11 1.51
CA GLY A 168 8.55 14.57 2.39
C GLY A 168 8.12 14.57 3.86
N LEU A 169 6.90 15.02 4.16
CA LEU A 169 6.33 14.97 5.50
C LEU A 169 6.13 13.53 5.99
N ARG A 170 5.66 12.65 5.13
CA ARG A 170 5.50 11.23 5.43
C ARG A 170 6.83 10.59 5.78
N LEU A 171 7.88 10.85 4.98
CA LEU A 171 9.24 10.36 5.27
C LEU A 171 9.79 10.93 6.58
N ALA A 172 9.56 12.22 6.85
CA ALA A 172 9.95 12.84 8.11
C ALA A 172 9.24 12.20 9.31
N SER A 173 7.95 11.89 9.19
CA SER A 173 7.16 11.28 10.26
C SER A 173 7.62 9.85 10.61
N LEU A 174 8.12 9.08 9.64
CA LEU A 174 8.64 7.72 9.88
C LEU A 174 9.91 7.71 10.75
N ASN A 175 10.71 8.77 10.66
CA ASN A 175 11.98 8.89 11.39
C ASN A 175 11.83 9.71 12.69
N THR A 176 10.63 10.18 13.00
CA THR A 176 10.39 11.05 14.16
C THR A 176 9.76 10.24 15.30
N PRO A 177 10.17 10.44 16.57
CA PRO A 177 9.49 9.83 17.70
C PRO A 177 8.00 10.17 17.69
N SER A 178 7.16 9.21 18.11
CA SER A 178 5.69 9.31 18.06
C SER A 178 5.11 10.56 18.74
N MET A 179 5.82 11.12 19.72
CA MET A 179 5.43 12.37 20.41
C MET A 179 5.38 13.59 19.48
N PHE A 180 6.16 13.60 18.40
CA PHE A 180 6.25 14.72 17.46
C PHE A 180 5.49 14.48 16.16
N SER A 181 5.09 13.25 15.87
CA SER A 181 4.40 12.92 14.61
C SER A 181 3.05 13.63 14.48
N THR A 182 2.26 13.69 15.55
CA THR A 182 0.96 14.39 15.57
C THR A 182 1.09 15.90 15.41
N PRO A 183 1.92 16.61 16.20
CA PRO A 183 2.16 18.05 15.99
C PRO A 183 2.69 18.37 14.59
N LEU A 184 3.60 17.56 14.06
CA LEU A 184 4.16 17.72 12.72
C LEU A 184 3.07 17.63 11.65
N SER A 185 2.18 16.64 11.75
CA SER A 185 1.07 16.46 10.81
C SER A 185 0.08 17.63 10.84
N VAL A 186 -0.20 18.20 12.01
CA VAL A 186 -1.08 19.36 12.16
C VAL A 186 -0.45 20.61 11.54
N VAL A 187 0.82 20.88 11.86
CA VAL A 187 1.53 22.04 11.27
C VAL A 187 1.63 21.91 9.76
N ALA A 188 1.94 20.72 9.28
CA ALA A 188 2.00 20.42 7.86
C ALA A 188 0.66 20.66 7.16
N GLY A 189 -0.44 20.18 7.75
CA GLY A 189 -1.79 20.42 7.22
C GLY A 189 -2.15 21.90 7.13
N ILE A 190 -1.76 22.70 8.13
CA ILE A 190 -2.00 24.15 8.11
C ILE A 190 -1.15 24.83 7.03
N VAL A 191 0.15 24.55 6.97
CA VAL A 191 1.06 25.15 5.99
C VAL A 191 0.68 24.78 4.56
N LEU A 192 0.37 23.51 4.31
CA LEU A 192 -0.05 23.08 2.97
C LEU A 192 -1.43 23.65 2.60
N GLY A 193 -2.34 23.75 3.57
CA GLY A 193 -3.64 24.36 3.36
C GLY A 193 -3.51 25.87 3.02
N ASP A 194 -2.68 26.61 3.74
CA ASP A 194 -2.42 28.01 3.47
C ASP A 194 -1.74 28.21 2.10
N TYR A 195 -0.77 27.37 1.77
CA TYR A 195 -0.14 27.37 0.45
C TYR A 195 -1.16 27.12 -0.67
N THR A 196 -2.06 26.15 -0.50
CA THR A 196 -3.08 25.84 -1.50
C THR A 196 -4.02 27.03 -1.74
N VAL A 197 -4.41 27.72 -0.69
CA VAL A 197 -5.27 28.92 -0.79
C VAL A 197 -4.51 30.11 -1.40
N SER A 198 -3.22 30.27 -1.08
CA SER A 198 -2.43 31.41 -1.53
C SER A 198 -1.91 31.27 -2.97
N SER A 199 -1.79 30.03 -3.48
CA SER A 199 -1.28 29.75 -4.83
C SER A 199 -2.37 29.64 -5.89
N GLY A 200 -3.60 29.44 -5.51
CA GLY A 200 -4.81 29.42 -6.36
C GLY A 200 -5.50 30.74 -6.34
#